data_8c5b7609e3e69ef1a362073837110fe1
#
_entry.id   8c5b7609e3e69ef1a362073837110fe1
#
_cell.length_a   1.000
_cell.length_b   1.000
_cell.length_c   1.000
_cell.angle_alpha   90.00
_cell.angle_beta   90.00
_cell.angle_gamma   90.00
#
_symmetry.space_group_name_H-M   'P 1'
#
loop_
_entity.id
_entity.type
_entity.pdbx_description
1 polymer ?
#
loop_
_entity_poly.entity_id
_entity_poly.type
_entity_poly.pdbx_seq_one_letter_code
_entity_poly.pdbx_strand_id
1 'polypeptide(L)'
;MRPDDLATVAGIERDAYPFPWTEGIFRDCLRVGYCCVVLDIDGATEGYAVMSLAAGEAHLLNLCVRPTLQRRGLGSDLLEWLLDRARAGGAREVFLEVRPSNIPAARLYARAGFRRIGLRRNYYRADNGREDAVVLAKTLTDVG
;
A
#
# COMPACT_ATOMS: atom_id res chain seq x y z
N MET A 1 4.57 11.33 -5.84
CA MET A 1 5.78 10.63 -6.33
C MET A 1 6.14 11.16 -7.70
N ARG A 2 7.39 11.49 -7.89
CA ARG A 2 7.94 12.00 -9.16
C ARG A 2 8.97 11.00 -9.67
N PRO A 3 9.35 11.07 -10.96
CA PRO A 3 10.42 10.20 -11.49
C PRO A 3 11.71 10.28 -10.67
N ASP A 4 12.05 11.43 -10.11
CA ASP A 4 13.25 11.61 -9.29
C ASP A 4 13.17 10.86 -7.95
N ASP A 5 11.98 10.46 -7.50
CA ASP A 5 11.78 9.72 -6.25
C ASP A 5 11.99 8.21 -6.43
N LEU A 6 11.99 7.71 -7.67
CA LEU A 6 11.92 6.28 -7.95
C LEU A 6 13.08 5.48 -7.36
N ALA A 7 14.31 6.02 -7.45
CA ALA A 7 15.47 5.31 -6.89
C ALA A 7 15.38 5.18 -5.37
N THR A 8 14.95 6.23 -4.68
CA THR A 8 14.77 6.24 -3.22
C THR A 8 13.65 5.29 -2.81
N VAL A 9 12.51 5.35 -3.51
CA VAL A 9 11.36 4.48 -3.25
C VAL A 9 11.74 3.01 -3.43
N ALA A 10 12.40 2.67 -4.54
CA ALA A 10 12.86 1.31 -4.78
C ALA A 10 13.87 0.84 -3.72
N GLY A 11 14.70 1.74 -3.22
CA GLY A 11 15.64 1.45 -2.13
C GLY A 11 14.92 1.10 -0.82
N ILE A 12 13.89 1.86 -0.47
CA ILE A 12 13.07 1.56 0.73
C ILE A 12 12.38 0.21 0.57
N GLU A 13 11.84 -0.05 -0.60
CA GLU A 13 11.18 -1.32 -0.93
C GLU A 13 12.13 -2.51 -0.74
N ARG A 14 13.36 -2.41 -1.27
CA ARG A 14 14.38 -3.46 -1.12
C ARG A 14 14.74 -3.72 0.33
N ASP A 15 14.83 -2.66 1.14
CA ASP A 15 15.15 -2.79 2.56
C ASP A 15 14.01 -3.40 3.37
N ALA A 16 12.77 -3.20 2.93
CA ALA A 16 11.59 -3.61 3.68
C ALA A 16 11.12 -5.03 3.36
N TYR A 17 11.35 -5.51 2.12
CA TYR A 17 10.74 -6.75 1.64
C TYR A 17 11.76 -7.70 1.00
N PRO A 18 11.62 -9.03 1.24
CA PRO A 18 12.50 -10.03 0.61
C PRO A 18 12.26 -10.20 -0.90
N PHE A 19 11.06 -9.87 -1.38
CA PHE A 19 10.71 -9.94 -2.80
C PHE A 19 10.17 -8.57 -3.25
N PRO A 20 11.06 -7.58 -3.40
CA PRO A 20 10.65 -6.20 -3.63
C PRO A 20 10.18 -5.95 -5.06
N TRP A 21 9.31 -4.95 -5.22
CA TRP A 21 9.08 -4.36 -6.53
C TRP A 21 10.35 -3.69 -7.03
N THR A 22 10.56 -3.73 -8.33
CA THR A 22 11.68 -3.04 -8.97
C THR A 22 11.34 -1.57 -9.22
N GLU A 23 12.37 -0.75 -9.46
CA GLU A 23 12.19 0.63 -9.88
C GLU A 23 11.30 0.72 -11.13
N GLY A 24 11.46 -0.23 -12.08
CA GLY A 24 10.64 -0.28 -13.29
C GLY A 24 9.15 -0.48 -13.02
N ILE A 25 8.80 -1.28 -12.00
CA ILE A 25 7.40 -1.47 -11.62
C ILE A 25 6.81 -0.15 -11.10
N PHE A 26 7.54 0.58 -10.26
CA PHE A 26 7.09 1.88 -9.77
C PHE A 26 6.95 2.89 -10.92
N ARG A 27 7.90 2.88 -11.87
CA ARG A 27 7.84 3.73 -13.05
C ARG A 27 6.60 3.45 -13.88
N ASP A 28 6.26 2.18 -14.07
CA ASP A 28 5.07 1.78 -14.79
C ASP A 28 3.79 2.26 -14.10
N CYS A 29 3.74 2.20 -12.78
CA CYS A 29 2.61 2.71 -12.00
C CYS A 29 2.40 4.21 -12.23
N LEU A 30 3.49 4.98 -12.24
CA LEU A 30 3.42 6.41 -12.57
C LEU A 30 2.90 6.63 -13.98
N ARG A 31 3.42 5.87 -14.93
CA ARG A 31 3.08 6.01 -16.36
C ARG A 31 1.61 5.73 -16.63
N VAL A 32 1.02 4.72 -15.98
CA VAL A 32 -0.40 4.39 -16.17
C VAL A 32 -1.33 5.27 -15.36
N GLY A 33 -0.81 6.18 -14.55
CA GLY A 33 -1.61 7.19 -13.85
C GLY A 33 -2.20 6.73 -12.52
N TYR A 34 -1.64 5.72 -11.89
CA TYR A 34 -2.05 5.35 -10.53
C TYR A 34 -1.73 6.47 -9.55
N CYS A 35 -2.43 6.49 -8.42
CA CYS A 35 -2.15 7.40 -7.33
C CYS A 35 -0.86 6.92 -6.64
N CYS A 36 0.25 7.55 -6.97
CA CYS A 36 1.57 7.20 -6.43
C CYS A 36 2.04 8.37 -5.58
N VAL A 37 2.25 8.13 -4.28
CA VAL A 37 2.60 9.19 -3.32
C VAL A 37 3.85 8.81 -2.54
N VAL A 38 4.55 9.83 -2.04
CA VAL A 38 5.65 9.67 -1.10
C VAL A 38 5.29 10.36 0.20
N LEU A 39 5.81 9.82 1.30
CA LEU A 39 5.73 10.43 2.61
C LEU A 39 7.08 11.09 2.89
N ASP A 40 7.10 12.42 2.88
CA ASP A 40 8.31 13.19 3.18
C ASP A 40 8.25 13.70 4.61
N ILE A 41 9.35 13.54 5.33
CA ILE A 41 9.53 14.05 6.69
C ILE A 41 10.82 14.83 6.71
N ASP A 42 10.73 16.11 7.04
CA ASP A 42 11.89 17.03 7.11
C ASP A 42 12.75 16.99 5.84
N GLY A 43 12.10 16.88 4.68
CA GLY A 43 12.77 16.90 3.38
C GLY A 43 13.31 15.56 2.90
N ALA A 44 13.08 14.48 3.67
CA ALA A 44 13.51 13.14 3.28
C ALA A 44 12.31 12.24 3.00
N THR A 45 12.40 11.42 1.95
CA THR A 45 11.37 10.42 1.64
C THR A 45 11.50 9.24 2.59
N GLU A 46 10.48 9.01 3.40
CA GLU A 46 10.48 7.99 4.43
C GLU A 46 9.41 6.90 4.22
N GLY A 47 8.56 7.07 3.25
CA GLY A 47 7.54 6.10 2.91
C GLY A 47 6.90 6.41 1.57
N TYR A 48 6.02 5.52 1.14
CA TYR A 48 5.33 5.66 -0.14
C TYR A 48 4.10 4.76 -0.19
N ALA A 49 3.23 5.04 -1.16
CA ALA A 49 2.09 4.19 -1.45
C ALA A 49 1.71 4.28 -2.92
N VAL A 50 1.09 3.21 -3.41
CA VAL A 50 0.54 3.12 -4.77
C VAL A 50 -0.87 2.59 -4.66
N MET A 51 -1.81 3.31 -5.26
CA MET A 51 -3.23 2.97 -5.25
C MET A 51 -3.83 3.20 -6.62
N SER A 52 -4.60 2.25 -7.13
CA SER A 52 -5.40 2.45 -8.34
C SER A 52 -6.82 2.86 -7.98
N LEU A 53 -7.42 3.68 -8.83
CA LEU A 53 -8.80 4.17 -8.67
C LEU A 53 -9.53 3.96 -10.00
N ALA A 54 -10.61 3.20 -9.98
CA ALA A 54 -11.42 2.98 -11.18
C ALA A 54 -12.81 2.50 -10.80
N ALA A 55 -13.82 3.00 -11.49
CA ALA A 55 -15.20 2.50 -11.41
C ALA A 55 -15.76 2.40 -9.99
N GLY A 56 -15.45 3.36 -9.13
CA GLY A 56 -15.96 3.40 -7.75
C GLY A 56 -15.21 2.50 -6.79
N GLU A 57 -14.07 1.94 -7.21
CA GLU A 57 -13.22 1.08 -6.38
C GLU A 57 -11.80 1.60 -6.33
N ALA A 58 -11.18 1.45 -5.17
CA ALA A 58 -9.74 1.69 -5.00
C ALA A 58 -9.06 0.37 -4.67
N HIS A 59 -7.86 0.17 -5.21
CA HIS A 59 -7.04 -0.98 -4.88
C HIS A 59 -5.70 -0.46 -4.37
N LEU A 60 -5.43 -0.68 -3.10
CA LEU A 60 -4.15 -0.32 -2.49
C LEU A 60 -3.13 -1.40 -2.87
N LEU A 61 -2.20 -1.05 -3.73
CA LEU A 61 -1.24 -1.99 -4.32
C LEU A 61 0.03 -2.11 -3.51
N ASN A 62 0.43 -1.03 -2.84
CA ASN A 62 1.64 -1.03 -2.01
C ASN A 62 1.56 0.13 -1.02
N LEU A 63 1.99 -0.11 0.21
CA LEU A 63 2.12 0.91 1.25
C LEU A 63 3.28 0.52 2.13
N CYS A 64 4.25 1.40 2.27
CA CYS A 64 5.44 1.12 3.05
C CYS A 64 5.94 2.37 3.74
N VAL A 65 6.36 2.21 4.98
CA VAL A 65 7.15 3.20 5.73
C VAL A 65 8.49 2.55 6.02
N ARG A 66 9.58 3.32 5.90
CA ARG A 66 10.94 2.83 6.14
C ARG A 66 10.98 2.05 7.46
N PRO A 67 11.61 0.85 7.49
CA PRO A 67 11.56 -0.01 8.68
C PRO A 67 12.00 0.66 9.97
N THR A 68 12.96 1.56 9.90
CA THR A 68 13.46 2.30 11.07
C THR A 68 12.44 3.25 11.68
N LEU A 69 11.37 3.59 10.93
CA LEU A 69 10.33 4.53 11.35
C LEU A 69 8.98 3.87 11.57
N GLN A 70 8.89 2.56 11.43
CA GLN A 70 7.65 1.84 11.71
C GLN A 70 7.30 1.94 13.20
N ARG A 71 6.02 1.81 13.55
CA ARG A 71 5.46 1.93 14.91
C ARG A 71 5.37 3.36 15.43
N ARG A 72 5.58 4.38 14.58
CA ARG A 72 5.41 5.79 14.96
C ARG A 72 4.08 6.39 14.50
N GLY A 73 3.14 5.55 14.04
CA GLY A 73 1.86 6.01 13.52
C GLY A 73 1.91 6.55 12.10
N LEU A 74 3.06 6.53 11.44
CA LEU A 74 3.23 7.07 10.09
C LEU A 74 2.49 6.27 9.04
N GLY A 75 2.48 4.94 9.17
CA GLY A 75 1.71 4.07 8.28
C GLY A 75 0.21 4.34 8.39
N SER A 76 -0.27 4.54 9.60
CA SER A 76 -1.67 4.89 9.85
C SER A 76 -2.04 6.24 9.23
N ASP A 77 -1.18 7.24 9.38
CA ASP A 77 -1.39 8.57 8.81
C ASP A 77 -1.42 8.51 7.29
N LEU A 78 -0.50 7.79 6.69
CA LEU A 78 -0.44 7.61 5.23
C LEU A 78 -1.69 6.88 4.73
N LEU A 79 -2.11 5.83 5.43
CA LEU A 79 -3.31 5.08 5.07
C LEU A 79 -4.55 5.97 5.15
N GLU A 80 -4.71 6.75 6.21
CA GLU A 80 -5.85 7.68 6.34
C GLU A 80 -5.88 8.70 5.20
N TRP A 81 -4.71 9.23 4.82
CA TRP A 81 -4.62 10.14 3.68
C TRP A 81 -5.10 9.46 2.39
N LEU A 82 -4.70 8.20 2.17
CA LEU A 82 -5.11 7.44 0.99
C LEU A 82 -6.61 7.15 0.99
N LEU A 83 -7.18 6.83 2.14
CA LEU A 83 -8.63 6.60 2.25
C LEU A 83 -9.41 7.87 1.94
N ASP A 84 -8.94 9.02 2.41
CA ASP A 84 -9.56 10.31 2.09
C ASP A 84 -9.42 10.62 0.60
N ARG A 85 -8.27 10.31 0.01
CA ARG A 85 -8.06 10.49 -1.43
C ARG A 85 -8.96 9.58 -2.26
N ALA A 86 -9.15 8.34 -1.80
CA ALA A 86 -10.05 7.39 -2.45
C ALA A 86 -11.49 7.90 -2.42
N ARG A 87 -11.95 8.40 -1.26
CA ARG A 87 -13.30 9.01 -1.14
C ARG A 87 -13.46 10.19 -2.08
N ALA A 88 -12.48 11.08 -2.13
CA ALA A 88 -12.50 12.24 -3.01
C ALA A 88 -12.54 11.84 -4.48
N GLY A 89 -11.95 10.71 -4.84
CA GLY A 89 -11.99 10.15 -6.19
C GLY A 89 -13.23 9.32 -6.50
N GLY A 90 -14.21 9.27 -5.59
CA GLY A 90 -15.47 8.57 -5.83
C GLY A 90 -15.45 7.08 -5.50
N ALA A 91 -14.41 6.58 -4.85
CA ALA A 91 -14.36 5.18 -4.46
C ALA A 91 -15.32 4.91 -3.30
N ARG A 92 -16.06 3.80 -3.40
CA ARG A 92 -16.99 3.33 -2.37
C ARG A 92 -16.40 2.20 -1.56
N GLU A 93 -15.43 1.49 -2.12
CA GLU A 93 -14.72 0.41 -1.46
C GLU A 93 -13.23 0.46 -1.79
N VAL A 94 -12.43 0.01 -0.82
CA VAL A 94 -10.98 -0.15 -0.98
C VAL A 94 -10.63 -1.61 -0.74
N PHE A 95 -9.87 -2.19 -1.66
CA PHE A 95 -9.38 -3.57 -1.58
C PHE A 95 -7.87 -3.59 -1.47
N LEU A 96 -7.35 -4.62 -0.83
CA LEU A 96 -5.90 -4.90 -0.82
C LEU A 96 -5.65 -6.37 -0.57
N GLU A 97 -4.44 -6.82 -0.91
CA GLU A 97 -3.91 -8.12 -0.56
C GLU A 97 -2.76 -7.94 0.43
N VAL A 98 -2.70 -8.81 1.43
CA VAL A 98 -1.63 -8.78 2.42
C VAL A 98 -1.14 -10.20 2.71
N ARG A 99 0.18 -10.36 2.92
CA ARG A 99 0.75 -11.64 3.36
C ARG A 99 0.30 -11.94 4.78
N PRO A 100 -0.16 -13.15 5.08
CA PRO A 100 -0.45 -13.54 6.48
C PRO A 100 0.75 -13.36 7.39
N SER A 101 1.97 -13.54 6.86
CA SER A 101 3.20 -13.37 7.61
C SER A 101 3.53 -11.91 7.96
N ASN A 102 2.91 -10.95 7.28
CA ASN A 102 3.13 -9.53 7.56
C ASN A 102 2.19 -9.05 8.68
N ILE A 103 2.52 -9.40 9.91
CA ILE A 103 1.69 -9.11 11.08
C ILE A 103 1.49 -7.60 11.30
N PRO A 104 2.52 -6.75 11.21
CA PRO A 104 2.33 -5.30 11.39
C PRO A 104 1.33 -4.70 10.39
N ALA A 105 1.40 -5.12 9.13
CA ALA A 105 0.47 -4.64 8.10
C ALA A 105 -0.96 -5.12 8.39
N ALA A 106 -1.13 -6.40 8.74
CA ALA A 106 -2.44 -6.95 9.08
C ALA A 106 -3.09 -6.17 10.24
N ARG A 107 -2.30 -5.82 11.25
CA ARG A 107 -2.77 -5.02 12.39
C ARG A 107 -3.15 -3.59 11.97
N LEU A 108 -2.35 -2.97 11.13
CA LEU A 108 -2.62 -1.64 10.60
C LEU A 108 -3.98 -1.60 9.90
N TYR A 109 -4.21 -2.55 9.00
CA TYR A 109 -5.45 -2.61 8.23
C TYR A 109 -6.66 -2.95 9.10
N ALA A 110 -6.49 -3.87 10.06
CA ALA A 110 -7.57 -4.21 11.00
C ALA A 110 -8.00 -2.98 11.82
N ARG A 111 -7.04 -2.22 12.33
CA ARG A 111 -7.32 -0.98 13.09
C ARG A 111 -8.02 0.07 12.22
N ALA A 112 -7.73 0.10 10.93
CA ALA A 112 -8.36 1.02 9.99
C ALA A 112 -9.76 0.59 9.56
N GLY A 113 -10.22 -0.58 10.01
CA GLY A 113 -11.58 -1.06 9.73
C GLY A 113 -11.68 -1.96 8.50
N PHE A 114 -10.57 -2.47 7.98
CA PHE A 114 -10.61 -3.46 6.91
C PHE A 114 -11.07 -4.81 7.45
N ARG A 115 -11.84 -5.54 6.63
CA ARG A 115 -12.32 -6.87 6.95
C ARG A 115 -11.83 -7.88 5.92
N ARG A 116 -11.63 -9.11 6.35
CA ARG A 116 -11.26 -10.18 5.45
C ARG A 116 -12.46 -10.59 4.59
N ILE A 117 -12.26 -10.64 3.28
CA ILE A 117 -13.30 -11.06 2.34
C ILE A 117 -12.89 -12.27 1.51
N GLY A 118 -11.63 -12.67 1.52
CA GLY A 118 -11.21 -13.80 0.72
C GLY A 118 -9.75 -14.17 0.91
N LEU A 119 -9.32 -15.12 0.09
CA LEU A 119 -7.97 -15.63 0.08
C LEU A 119 -7.56 -15.90 -1.36
N ARG A 120 -6.36 -15.47 -1.74
CA ARG A 120 -5.74 -15.83 -3.01
C ARG A 120 -4.63 -16.82 -2.71
N ARG A 121 -4.80 -18.06 -3.13
CA ARG A 121 -3.82 -19.13 -2.87
C ARG A 121 -2.58 -18.93 -3.71
N ASN A 122 -1.42 -19.19 -3.09
CA ASN A 122 -0.11 -19.18 -3.77
C ASN A 122 0.17 -17.87 -4.51
N TYR A 123 -0.27 -16.75 -3.95
CA TYR A 123 -0.20 -15.43 -4.60
C TYR A 123 1.19 -14.82 -4.55
N TYR A 124 1.84 -14.88 -3.39
CA TYR A 124 3.14 -14.26 -3.17
C TYR A 124 4.28 -15.27 -3.26
N ARG A 125 5.46 -14.79 -3.66
CA ARG A 125 6.69 -15.55 -3.52
C ARG A 125 7.07 -15.68 -2.05
N ALA A 126 7.62 -16.83 -1.67
CA ALA A 126 8.14 -17.12 -0.34
C ALA A 126 9.41 -17.96 -0.45
N ASP A 127 10.22 -18.00 0.61
CA ASP A 127 11.51 -18.70 0.61
C ASP A 127 11.38 -20.19 0.28
N ASN A 128 10.29 -20.82 0.71
CA ASN A 128 10.03 -22.26 0.52
C ASN A 128 8.87 -22.53 -0.46
N GLY A 129 8.67 -21.63 -1.46
CA GLY A 129 7.63 -21.79 -2.45
C GLY A 129 6.76 -20.55 -2.60
N ARG A 130 5.50 -20.64 -2.15
CA ARG A 130 4.53 -19.55 -2.26
C ARG A 130 3.76 -19.35 -0.97
N GLU A 131 3.32 -18.13 -0.74
CA GLU A 131 2.45 -17.77 0.38
C GLU A 131 1.13 -17.25 -0.16
N ASP A 132 0.02 -17.56 0.53
CA ASP A 132 -1.29 -17.05 0.17
C ASP A 132 -1.38 -15.54 0.43
N ALA A 133 -2.33 -14.89 -0.22
CA ALA A 133 -2.70 -13.51 0.09
C ALA A 133 -4.05 -13.50 0.79
N VAL A 134 -4.15 -12.80 1.90
CA VAL A 134 -5.44 -12.47 2.52
C VAL A 134 -5.98 -11.26 1.79
N VAL A 135 -7.22 -11.33 1.31
CA VAL A 135 -7.88 -10.21 0.64
C VAL A 135 -8.72 -9.47 1.67
N LEU A 136 -8.44 -8.18 1.81
CA LEU A 136 -9.14 -7.30 2.75
C LEU A 136 -9.90 -6.24 1.99
N ALA A 137 -11.01 -5.80 2.57
CA ALA A 137 -11.81 -4.71 2.01
C ALA A 137 -12.31 -3.79 3.11
N LYS A 138 -12.47 -2.52 2.76
CA LYS A 138 -13.12 -1.52 3.60
C LYS A 138 -14.14 -0.75 2.78
N THR A 139 -15.37 -0.68 3.28
CA THR A 139 -16.40 0.17 2.69
C THR A 139 -16.17 1.60 3.14
N LEU A 140 -16.11 2.51 2.17
CA LEU A 140 -16.01 3.94 2.43
C LEU A 140 -17.43 4.50 2.49
N THR A 141 -17.91 4.74 3.71
CA THR A 141 -19.21 5.35 3.87
C THR A 141 -19.12 6.83 3.56
N ASP A 142 -20.02 7.29 2.72
CA ASP A 142 -20.28 8.70 2.56
C ASP A 142 -20.95 9.16 3.85
N VAL A 143 -20.21 9.84 4.69
CA VAL A 143 -20.80 10.52 5.84
C VAL A 143 -21.34 11.84 5.31
N GLY A 144 -22.50 11.74 4.76
CA GLY A 144 -23.23 12.91 4.33
C GLY A 144 -23.53 13.85 5.49
#